data_ae4e20734e8459d602a955c3d392fdf3
#
_entry.id   ae4e20734e8459d602a955c3d392fdf3
#
_cell.length_a   1.000
_cell.length_b   1.000
_cell.length_c   1.000
_cell.angle_alpha   90.00
_cell.angle_beta   90.00
_cell.angle_gamma   90.00
#
_symmetry.space_group_name_H-M   'P 1'
#
loop_
_entity.id
_entity.type
_entity.pdbx_description
1 polymer ?
#
loop_
_entity_poly.entity_id
_entity_poly.type
_entity_poly.pdbx_seq_one_letter_code
_entity_poly.pdbx_strand_id
1 'polypeptide(L)'
;MSTNHNSTSAATDVAEFITDLDGGQFDRMLSIALSQVAAGTCDNDGKGEVMVKFSFTKVPGASQVICAHALKFTRPTADGKASEEVTRKTALHVGKFGRLSLAPENQIAMFTRDGQPATPGAPATGNPQASGA
;
A
#
# COMPACT_ATOMS: atom_id res chain seq x y z
N MET A 1 18.30 -12.18 -5.90
CA MET A 1 18.02 -11.97 -5.37
C MET A 1 17.55 -11.70 -4.73
N SER A 2 17.40 -11.67 -4.46
CA SER A 2 16.97 -11.46 -3.78
C SER A 2 16.40 -11.03 -3.30
N THR A 3 16.00 -11.10 -3.47
CA THR A 3 15.29 -10.76 -2.96
C THR A 3 15.20 -10.35 -1.92
N ASN A 4 15.59 -10.17 -1.72
CA ASN A 4 15.54 -9.85 -0.47
C ASN A 4 15.94 -8.48 -0.22
N HIS A 5 15.36 -7.54 -0.88
CA HIS A 5 15.61 -6.19 -0.60
C HIS A 5 15.21 -5.81 0.79
N ASN A 6 14.44 -6.66 1.44
CA ASN A 6 14.11 -6.38 2.79
C ASN A 6 15.27 -6.44 3.71
N SER A 7 16.34 -7.03 3.29
CA SER A 7 17.48 -7.11 4.16
C SER A 7 18.26 -5.81 4.15
N THR A 8 17.83 -4.82 3.43
CA THR A 8 18.47 -3.53 3.46
C THR A 8 18.03 -2.78 4.70
N SER A 9 18.43 -1.54 4.82
CA SER A 9 18.07 -0.74 5.97
C SER A 9 16.65 -0.20 5.89
N ALA A 10 15.94 -0.44 4.83
CA ALA A 10 14.60 0.10 4.69
C ALA A 10 13.61 -0.68 5.53
N ALA A 11 12.76 0.03 6.25
CA ALA A 11 11.74 -0.60 7.07
C ALA A 11 10.49 -0.95 6.25
N THR A 12 10.19 -0.18 5.22
CA THR A 12 9.02 -0.42 4.38
C THR A 12 9.35 -1.39 3.26
N ASP A 13 8.50 -2.38 3.06
CA ASP A 13 8.61 -3.33 1.96
C ASP A 13 7.73 -2.82 0.83
N VAL A 14 8.29 -2.47 -0.30
CA VAL A 14 7.56 -1.88 -1.40
C VAL A 14 6.48 -2.81 -1.93
N ALA A 15 6.77 -4.10 -2.04
CA ALA A 15 5.78 -5.04 -2.56
C ALA A 15 4.55 -5.08 -1.68
N GLU A 16 4.75 -5.12 -0.37
CA GLU A 16 3.64 -5.10 0.58
C GLU A 16 2.91 -3.77 0.52
N PHE A 17 3.66 -2.67 0.47
CA PHE A 17 3.10 -1.34 0.42
C PHE A 17 2.14 -1.19 -0.77
N ILE A 18 2.59 -1.60 -1.94
CA ILE A 18 1.80 -1.47 -3.16
C ILE A 18 0.50 -2.29 -3.06
N THR A 19 0.58 -3.50 -2.52
CA THR A 19 -0.61 -4.34 -2.42
C THR A 19 -1.59 -3.85 -1.36
N ASP A 20 -1.12 -3.08 -0.38
CA ASP A 20 -1.98 -2.57 0.67
C ASP A 20 -2.79 -1.36 0.26
N LEU A 21 -2.39 -0.66 -0.77
CA LEU A 21 -3.05 0.60 -1.13
C LEU A 21 -4.44 0.36 -1.70
N ASP A 22 -5.39 1.09 -1.16
CA ASP A 22 -6.79 1.09 -1.63
C ASP A 22 -7.35 -0.33 -1.74
N GLY A 23 -7.05 -1.16 -0.74
CA GLY A 23 -7.58 -2.52 -0.69
C GLY A 23 -7.15 -3.39 -1.87
N GLY A 24 -5.98 -3.13 -2.42
CA GLY A 24 -5.48 -3.89 -3.56
C GLY A 24 -5.86 -3.31 -4.89
N GLN A 25 -6.69 -2.27 -4.91
CA GLN A 25 -7.09 -1.66 -6.17
C GLN A 25 -5.95 -0.97 -6.88
N PHE A 26 -5.06 -0.33 -6.11
CA PHE A 26 -3.93 0.36 -6.73
C PHE A 26 -3.04 -0.62 -7.48
N ASP A 27 -2.74 -1.76 -6.86
CA ASP A 27 -1.93 -2.80 -7.49
C ASP A 27 -2.56 -3.25 -8.79
N ARG A 28 -3.87 -3.50 -8.78
CA ARG A 28 -4.59 -3.95 -9.95
C ARG A 28 -4.57 -2.91 -11.06
N MET A 29 -4.82 -1.66 -10.70
CA MET A 29 -4.85 -0.58 -11.68
C MET A 29 -3.47 -0.32 -12.28
N LEU A 30 -2.43 -0.39 -11.45
CA LEU A 30 -1.07 -0.21 -11.93
C LEU A 30 -0.70 -1.33 -12.90
N SER A 31 -1.09 -2.56 -12.59
CA SER A 31 -0.82 -3.70 -13.47
C SER A 31 -1.48 -3.50 -14.83
N ILE A 32 -2.73 -3.05 -14.83
CA ILE A 32 -3.44 -2.80 -16.07
C ILE A 32 -2.78 -1.66 -16.85
N ALA A 33 -2.41 -0.58 -16.16
CA ALA A 33 -1.80 0.56 -16.81
C ALA A 33 -0.48 0.16 -17.48
N LEU A 34 0.34 -0.60 -16.78
CA LEU A 34 1.62 -1.03 -17.33
C LEU A 34 1.42 -1.86 -18.58
N SER A 35 0.46 -2.78 -18.55
CA SER A 35 0.21 -3.64 -19.70
C SER A 35 -0.36 -2.85 -20.89
N GLN A 36 -1.30 -1.95 -20.62
CA GLN A 36 -1.90 -1.16 -21.70
C GLN A 36 -0.89 -0.22 -22.34
N VAL A 37 -0.05 0.41 -21.53
CA VAL A 37 0.94 1.33 -22.06
C VAL A 37 1.99 0.58 -22.86
N ALA A 38 2.44 -0.56 -22.36
CA ALA A 38 3.44 -1.35 -23.07
C ALA A 38 2.89 -1.84 -24.41
N ALA A 39 1.65 -2.33 -24.41
CA ALA A 39 1.04 -2.82 -25.65
C ALA A 39 0.84 -1.68 -26.65
N GLY A 40 0.32 -0.54 -26.17
CA GLY A 40 0.11 0.60 -27.05
C GLY A 40 1.39 1.13 -27.64
N THR A 41 2.45 1.15 -26.84
CA THR A 41 3.76 1.61 -27.31
C THR A 41 4.30 0.69 -28.41
N CYS A 42 4.16 -0.61 -28.19
CA CYS A 42 4.62 -1.58 -29.16
C CYS A 42 3.81 -1.53 -30.45
N ASP A 43 2.49 -1.41 -30.33
CA ASP A 43 1.61 -1.45 -31.48
C ASP A 43 1.63 -0.18 -32.33
N ASN A 44 1.93 0.95 -31.71
CA ASN A 44 1.83 2.23 -32.39
C ASN A 44 3.17 2.96 -32.54
N ASP A 45 4.25 2.26 -32.19
CA ASP A 45 5.59 2.78 -32.40
C ASP A 45 5.75 4.20 -31.84
N GLY A 46 5.21 4.43 -30.68
CA GLY A 46 5.28 5.72 -30.03
C GLY A 46 5.91 5.61 -28.68
N LYS A 47 5.69 6.63 -27.86
CA LYS A 47 6.22 6.67 -26.50
C LYS A 47 5.08 6.60 -25.50
N GLY A 48 5.16 5.69 -24.56
CA GLY A 48 4.19 5.60 -23.49
C GLY A 48 4.84 5.90 -22.16
N GLU A 49 4.01 6.27 -21.16
CA GLU A 49 4.50 6.60 -19.84
C GLU A 49 3.52 6.16 -18.77
N VAL A 50 4.06 5.71 -17.64
CA VAL A 50 3.27 5.45 -16.45
C VAL A 50 3.94 6.22 -15.33
N MET A 51 3.18 7.07 -14.64
CA MET A 51 3.69 7.87 -13.55
C MET A 51 2.90 7.59 -12.29
N VAL A 52 3.60 7.44 -11.18
CA VAL A 52 2.99 7.24 -9.88
C VAL A 52 3.54 8.30 -8.95
N LYS A 53 2.65 8.95 -8.20
CA LYS A 53 3.04 9.95 -7.25
C LYS A 53 2.43 9.61 -5.90
N PHE A 54 3.25 9.52 -4.88
CA PHE A 54 2.78 9.32 -3.51
C PHE A 54 2.97 10.60 -2.73
N SER A 55 1.91 11.06 -2.09
CA SER A 55 1.97 12.25 -1.23
C SER A 55 1.48 11.86 0.15
N PHE A 56 2.17 12.31 1.18
CA PHE A 56 1.84 11.92 2.54
C PHE A 56 1.45 13.15 3.36
N THR A 57 0.33 13.05 4.05
CA THR A 57 -0.12 14.11 4.95
C THR A 57 -0.31 13.51 6.32
N LYS A 58 0.27 14.14 7.33
CA LYS A 58 0.19 13.62 8.69
C LYS A 58 -1.22 13.79 9.24
N VAL A 59 -1.69 12.77 9.95
CA VAL A 59 -2.92 12.86 10.69
C VAL A 59 -2.58 13.44 12.06
N PRO A 60 -3.17 14.58 12.43
CA PRO A 60 -2.82 15.21 13.70
C PRO A 60 -3.06 14.29 14.89
N GLY A 61 -2.09 14.25 15.78
CA GLY A 61 -2.23 13.49 17.02
C GLY A 61 -2.04 11.99 16.90
N ALA A 62 -1.56 11.53 15.76
CA ALA A 62 -1.39 10.09 15.57
C ALA A 62 -0.13 9.80 14.79
N SER A 63 0.36 8.57 14.90
CA SER A 63 1.46 8.11 14.06
C SER A 63 0.85 7.50 12.80
N GLN A 64 0.24 8.36 12.02
CA GLN A 64 -0.53 7.95 10.87
C GLN A 64 -0.41 8.98 9.78
N VAL A 65 -0.43 8.54 8.55
CA VAL A 65 -0.42 9.46 7.40
C VAL A 65 -1.52 9.04 6.44
N ILE A 66 -2.02 10.02 5.70
CA ILE A 66 -2.89 9.73 4.57
C ILE A 66 -2.00 9.75 3.34
N CYS A 67 -1.94 8.63 2.65
CA CYS A 67 -1.15 8.52 1.44
C CYS A 67 -2.06 8.73 0.25
N ALA A 68 -1.86 9.83 -0.46
CA ALA A 68 -2.57 10.05 -1.72
C ALA A 68 -1.72 9.43 -2.81
N HIS A 69 -2.31 8.53 -3.57
CA HIS A 69 -1.58 7.86 -4.64
C HIS A 69 -2.23 8.19 -5.97
N ALA A 70 -1.49 8.90 -6.78
CA ALA A 70 -1.93 9.32 -8.10
C ALA A 70 -1.25 8.44 -9.14
N LEU A 71 -2.05 7.86 -10.01
CA LEU A 71 -1.56 7.03 -11.10
C LEU A 71 -1.98 7.69 -12.39
N LYS A 72 -1.00 8.07 -13.20
CA LYS A 72 -1.28 8.69 -14.49
C LYS A 72 -0.56 7.89 -15.56
N PHE A 73 -1.26 7.54 -16.60
CA PHE A 73 -0.61 6.81 -17.68
C PHE A 73 -1.07 7.32 -19.03
N THR A 74 -0.14 7.32 -19.96
CA THR A 74 -0.36 7.80 -21.31
C THR A 74 0.12 6.72 -22.27
N ARG A 75 -0.74 6.30 -23.17
CA ARG A 75 -0.38 5.32 -24.16
C ARG A 75 -0.55 5.90 -25.55
N PRO A 76 0.34 5.58 -26.48
CA PRO A 76 0.14 6.02 -27.85
C PRO A 76 -0.98 5.21 -28.47
N THR A 77 -1.70 5.86 -29.37
CA THR A 77 -2.78 5.21 -30.12
C THR A 77 -2.54 5.50 -31.59
N ALA A 78 -3.37 4.92 -32.43
CA ALA A 78 -3.24 5.15 -33.88
C ALA A 78 -3.42 6.61 -34.22
N ASP A 79 -4.23 7.34 -33.44
CA ASP A 79 -4.54 8.73 -33.75
C ASP A 79 -3.83 9.74 -32.87
N GLY A 80 -2.96 9.31 -31.99
CA GLY A 80 -2.30 10.23 -31.08
C GLY A 80 -2.02 9.59 -29.73
N LYS A 81 -2.66 10.07 -28.68
CA LYS A 81 -2.42 9.57 -27.32
C LYS A 81 -3.71 9.47 -26.55
N ALA A 82 -3.74 8.53 -25.63
CA ALA A 82 -4.84 8.43 -24.66
C ALA A 82 -4.21 8.49 -23.27
N SER A 83 -4.74 9.38 -22.42
CA SER A 83 -4.23 9.56 -21.08
C SER A 83 -5.33 9.37 -20.05
N GLU A 84 -5.00 8.78 -18.92
CA GLU A 84 -5.91 8.62 -17.81
C GLU A 84 -5.18 8.92 -16.52
N GLU A 85 -5.92 9.44 -15.55
CA GLU A 85 -5.34 9.75 -14.26
C GLU A 85 -6.34 9.41 -13.17
N VAL A 86 -5.89 8.72 -12.13
CA VAL A 86 -6.72 8.34 -10.99
C VAL A 86 -5.96 8.69 -9.72
N THR A 87 -6.61 9.35 -8.79
CA THR A 87 -6.02 9.66 -7.50
C THR A 87 -6.92 9.12 -6.40
N ARG A 88 -6.35 8.33 -5.51
CA ARG A 88 -7.07 7.76 -4.38
C ARG A 88 -6.24 7.95 -3.13
N LYS A 89 -6.81 7.64 -1.99
CA LYS A 89 -6.12 7.83 -0.71
C LYS A 89 -6.25 6.60 0.15
N THR A 90 -5.21 6.33 0.92
CA THR A 90 -5.17 5.21 1.86
C THR A 90 -4.54 5.70 3.15
N ALA A 91 -5.18 5.41 4.28
CA ALA A 91 -4.62 5.74 5.58
C ALA A 91 -3.63 4.65 5.98
N LEU A 92 -2.46 5.05 6.42
CA LEU A 92 -1.42 4.11 6.80
C LEU A 92 -0.83 4.50 8.15
N HIS A 93 -0.41 3.50 8.90
CA HIS A 93 0.30 3.73 10.15
C HIS A 93 1.80 3.80 9.88
N VAL A 94 2.48 4.62 10.66
CA VAL A 94 3.92 4.79 10.54
C VAL A 94 4.55 4.24 11.80
N GLY A 95 5.25 3.14 11.67
CA GLY A 95 5.92 2.49 12.79
C GLY A 95 7.37 2.88 12.89
N LYS A 96 8.15 2.04 13.57
CA LYS A 96 9.56 2.33 13.77
C LYS A 96 10.27 2.50 12.45
N PHE A 97 11.15 3.48 12.43
CA PHE A 97 11.99 3.74 11.26
C PHE A 97 11.18 4.09 10.01
N GLY A 98 9.93 4.56 10.23
CA GLY A 98 9.10 4.98 9.10
C GLY A 98 8.38 3.84 8.38
N ARG A 99 8.24 2.68 9.03
CA ARG A 99 7.58 1.57 8.40
C ARG A 99 6.10 1.87 8.15
N LEU A 100 5.67 1.75 6.92
CA LEU A 100 4.29 1.97 6.53
C LEU A 100 3.52 0.65 6.58
N SER A 101 2.35 0.65 7.21
CA SER A 101 1.53 -0.56 7.30
C SER A 101 0.07 -0.20 7.47
N LEU A 102 -0.81 -1.14 7.15
CA LEU A 102 -2.24 -0.93 7.34
C LEU A 102 -2.64 -1.00 8.81
N ALA A 103 -1.93 -1.77 9.61
CA ALA A 103 -2.25 -1.97 11.01
C ALA A 103 -1.17 -1.38 11.89
N PRO A 104 -1.53 -0.85 13.07
CA PRO A 104 -0.53 -0.34 13.99
C PRO A 104 0.38 -1.47 14.49
N GLU A 105 1.65 -1.17 14.66
CA GLU A 105 2.59 -2.17 15.16
C GLU A 105 2.20 -2.70 16.52
N ASN A 106 1.74 -1.82 17.39
CA ASN A 106 1.37 -2.24 18.71
C ASN A 106 0.24 -3.24 18.74
N GLN A 107 -0.72 -3.06 17.86
CA GLN A 107 -1.84 -3.97 17.82
C GLN A 107 -1.40 -5.35 17.43
N ILE A 108 -0.49 -5.44 16.50
CA ILE A 108 0.02 -6.72 16.09
C ILE A 108 0.75 -7.40 17.21
N ALA A 109 1.57 -6.67 17.93
CA ALA A 109 2.32 -7.26 19.02
C ALA A 109 1.43 -7.76 20.12
N MET A 110 0.37 -7.05 20.42
CA MET A 110 -0.48 -7.49 21.50
C MET A 110 -1.29 -8.66 21.18
N PHE A 111 -1.55 -8.88 19.93
CA PHE A 111 -2.47 -9.90 19.59
C PHE A 111 -2.03 -11.22 19.74
N THR A 112 -1.00 -11.49 20.21
CA THR A 112 -0.72 -12.77 20.33
C THR A 112 -0.78 -13.24 21.56
N ARG A 113 -1.20 -12.90 22.43
CA ARG A 113 -1.18 -13.46 23.57
C ARG A 113 -1.77 -14.61 23.73
N ASP A 114 -1.80 -15.18 23.38
CA ASP A 114 -2.28 -16.29 23.55
C ASP A 114 -3.00 -16.50 22.68
N GLY A 115 -2.83 -15.89 22.05
CA GLY A 115 -3.37 -15.90 21.18
C GLY A 115 -4.21 -15.14 20.97
N GLN A 116 -4.26 -14.79 21.26
CA GLN A 116 -4.83 -14.20 21.24
C GLN A 116 -4.74 -13.19 21.37
N PRO A 117 -4.89 -12.64 21.21
CA PRO A 117 -4.77 -11.72 21.29
C PRO A 117 -4.76 -10.99 21.91
N ALA A 118 -4.64 -10.38 22.08
CA ALA A 118 -4.65 -9.78 22.77
C ALA A 118 -5.13 -8.88 22.77
N THR A 119 -5.82 -8.67 22.86
CA THR A 119 -6.35 -8.11 22.82
C THR A 119 -6.55 -7.33 23.24
N PRO A 120 -6.67 -6.55 23.40
CA PRO A 120 -6.92 -5.85 23.98
C PRO A 120 -7.83 -5.55 24.13
N GLY A 121 -8.12 -6.04 24.24
CA GLY A 121 -8.59 -6.16 24.27
C GLY A 121 -9.10 -6.68 24.50
N ALA A 122 -9.39 -6.80 24.69
CA ALA A 122 -9.54 -7.47 24.62
C ALA A 122 -9.83 -7.92 25.14
N PRO A 123 -10.02 -7.85 25.45
CA PRO A 123 -10.11 -8.44 25.70
C PRO A 123 -10.27 -8.96 26.10
N ALA A 124 -10.57 -8.96 26.46
CA ALA A 124 -10.41 -9.65 26.44
C ALA A 124 -10.66 -10.18 26.75
N THR A 125 -11.00 -10.15 26.98
CA THR A 125 -10.97 -10.87 26.97
C THR A 125 -11.07 -11.28 27.18
N GLY A 126 -11.29 -11.43 27.64
CA GLY A 126 -11.22 -11.90 27.47
C GLY A 126 -11.39 -12.23 27.91
N ASN A 127 -11.60 -12.11 28.04
CA ASN A 127 -11.52 -12.68 28.19
C ASN A 127 -11.64 -13.06 28.64
N PRO A 128 -11.61 -13.26 29.11
CA PRO A 128 -11.59 -13.68 29.26
C PRO A 128 -11.79 -14.07 29.58
N GLN A 129 -11.96 -13.89 29.58
CA GLN A 129 -11.81 -14.30 29.53
C GLN A 129 -11.74 -14.68 29.72
N ALA A 130 -12.06 -14.71 30.20
CA ALA A 130 -11.81 -15.14 30.10
C ALA A 130 -11.82 -15.61 30.40
N SER A 131 -12.14 -15.66 30.69
CA SER A 131 -11.84 -16.17 30.75
C SER A 131 -11.77 -16.57 31.06
N GLY A 132 -12.02 -16.68 31.54
CA GLY A 132 -11.73 -16.87 31.62
C GLY A 132 -11.60 -17.12 31.84
N ALA A 133 -12.04 -17.16 31.97
CA ALA A 133 -11.79 -17.22 32.03
C ALA A 133 -11.64 -17.32 31.93
#